data_b42a5a50b88fef20d82f888cd03abba9
#
_entry.id   b42a5a50b88fef20d82f888cd03abba9
#
_cell.length_a   1.000
_cell.length_b   1.000
_cell.length_c   1.000
_cell.angle_alpha   90.00
_cell.angle_beta   90.00
_cell.angle_gamma   90.00
#
_symmetry.space_group_name_H-M   'P 1'
#
loop_
_entity.id
_entity.type
_entity.pdbx_description
1 polymer ?
#
loop_
_entity_poly.entity_id
_entity_poly.type
_entity_poly.pdbx_seq_one_letter_code
_entity_poly.pdbx_strand_id
1 'polypeptide(L)'
;ETPVVEDTTDNTAVATAAEVSSDSFSVTPEFTDNANNAIKDNAVTWGTTVKAKFKVTAKDNKAIDSNIKFHYAWKVNGTADSATDIETPTNEQTVTRATVAAEAGKTLTLFVYATDSNDNNRTVWSYTSEGIAVKAIDVSQVYLSASVDGTHTYNGKPQEIASSDITLTLNDGKQTHETVKANAATVGANFKVVQSGDHTNATKKATVTLVPQADGYTGQISTTYEIEPKTLDGTNDKLISEHMEATLLTSAFTYTGKVIRVKKDDIKLIDKETKVDL
;
A
#
# COMPACT_ATOMS: atom_id res chain seq x y z
N GLU A 1 21.45 66.16 -40.32
CA GLU A 1 21.19 66.05 -38.87
C GLU A 1 19.98 65.16 -38.67
N THR A 2 20.22 63.95 -38.22
CA THR A 2 19.21 63.00 -37.82
C THR A 2 18.95 63.20 -36.33
N PRO A 3 17.69 63.29 -35.88
CA PRO A 3 17.40 63.39 -34.45
C PRO A 3 17.62 62.00 -33.77
N VAL A 4 18.43 62.11 -32.71
CA VAL A 4 18.62 60.98 -31.77
C VAL A 4 17.32 60.79 -31.01
N VAL A 5 16.70 59.61 -31.15
CA VAL A 5 15.60 59.15 -30.30
C VAL A 5 16.22 58.64 -29.00
N GLU A 6 16.00 59.36 -27.91
CA GLU A 6 16.31 58.85 -26.58
C GLU A 6 15.38 57.69 -26.27
N ASP A 7 15.97 56.50 -26.17
CA ASP A 7 15.30 55.29 -25.64
C ASP A 7 15.21 55.45 -24.12
N THR A 8 14.06 55.91 -23.64
CA THR A 8 13.72 55.85 -22.22
C THR A 8 13.31 54.41 -21.93
N THR A 9 14.30 53.54 -21.72
CA THR A 9 14.07 52.26 -21.06
C THR A 9 13.53 52.51 -19.66
N ASP A 10 12.22 52.34 -19.56
CA ASP A 10 11.50 52.29 -18.29
C ASP A 10 12.09 51.14 -17.48
N ASN A 11 13.03 51.48 -16.61
CA ASN A 11 13.63 50.56 -15.66
C ASN A 11 12.65 50.39 -14.50
N THR A 12 11.50 49.72 -14.78
CA THR A 12 10.66 49.17 -13.75
C THR A 12 11.50 48.12 -13.04
N ALA A 13 12.19 48.56 -12.01
CA ALA A 13 12.83 47.69 -11.05
C ALA A 13 11.77 46.67 -10.57
N VAL A 14 11.86 45.44 -11.09
CA VAL A 14 11.17 44.33 -10.50
C VAL A 14 11.65 44.29 -9.05
N ALA A 15 10.80 44.73 -8.13
CA ALA A 15 11.06 44.69 -6.71
C ALA A 15 11.35 43.21 -6.39
N THR A 16 12.63 42.90 -6.27
CA THR A 16 13.08 41.65 -5.67
C THR A 16 12.35 41.56 -4.36
N ALA A 17 11.51 40.51 -4.21
CA ALA A 17 10.83 40.23 -2.96
C ALA A 17 11.89 40.29 -1.86
N ALA A 18 11.74 41.24 -0.95
CA ALA A 18 12.65 41.37 0.17
C ALA A 18 12.74 40.04 0.84
N GLU A 19 13.95 39.51 1.06
CA GLU A 19 14.14 38.29 1.84
C GLU A 19 13.40 38.48 3.14
N VAL A 20 12.37 37.61 3.38
CA VAL A 20 11.60 37.64 4.59
C VAL A 20 12.57 37.27 5.70
N SER A 21 12.92 38.22 6.55
CA SER A 21 13.86 38.00 7.63
C SER A 21 13.26 36.96 8.58
N SER A 22 13.95 35.83 8.76
CA SER A 22 13.62 34.79 9.74
C SER A 22 13.70 35.29 11.19
N ASP A 23 14.11 36.55 11.40
CA ASP A 23 14.51 37.07 12.69
C ASP A 23 13.44 37.82 13.47
N SER A 24 12.26 38.04 12.88
CA SER A 24 11.20 38.79 13.56
C SER A 24 10.40 37.96 14.57
N PHE A 25 10.14 36.69 14.23
CA PHE A 25 9.32 35.80 15.06
C PHE A 25 9.95 34.41 15.18
N SER A 26 9.47 33.65 16.17
CA SER A 26 9.81 32.23 16.36
C SER A 26 8.57 31.39 16.58
N VAL A 27 8.63 30.16 16.08
CA VAL A 27 7.64 29.11 16.26
C VAL A 27 8.36 27.81 16.56
N THR A 28 7.95 27.12 17.61
CA THR A 28 8.48 25.79 17.95
C THR A 28 7.29 24.85 18.12
N PRO A 29 6.90 24.09 17.09
CA PRO A 29 5.75 23.21 17.18
C PRO A 29 6.13 21.90 17.89
N GLU A 30 5.21 21.39 18.70
CA GLU A 30 5.21 20.02 19.21
C GLU A 30 4.22 19.18 18.42
N PHE A 31 4.68 18.03 17.93
CA PHE A 31 3.85 17.14 17.13
C PHE A 31 3.47 15.88 17.91
N THR A 32 2.18 15.56 17.91
CA THR A 32 1.62 14.35 18.52
C THR A 32 0.62 13.69 17.59
N ASP A 33 0.29 12.42 17.87
CA ASP A 33 -0.89 11.79 17.29
C ASP A 33 -2.19 12.27 17.97
N ASN A 34 -3.33 11.75 17.54
CA ASN A 34 -4.62 12.11 18.11
C ASN A 34 -4.78 11.69 19.59
N ALA A 35 -4.02 10.68 20.04
CA ALA A 35 -3.99 10.22 21.43
C ALA A 35 -2.98 10.98 22.30
N ASN A 36 -2.35 12.05 21.77
CA ASN A 36 -1.28 12.85 22.37
C ASN A 36 0.05 12.08 22.59
N ASN A 37 0.29 11.00 21.88
CA ASN A 37 1.61 10.37 21.89
C ASN A 37 2.56 11.15 20.98
N ALA A 38 3.79 11.36 21.42
CA ALA A 38 4.82 11.98 20.58
C ALA A 38 5.05 11.19 19.29
N ILE A 39 5.18 11.90 18.18
CA ILE A 39 5.50 11.29 16.87
C ILE A 39 6.97 10.85 16.92
N LYS A 40 7.21 9.53 16.79
CA LYS A 40 8.53 8.93 16.79
C LYS A 40 9.16 9.01 15.40
N ASP A 41 10.46 9.20 15.35
CA ASP A 41 11.25 9.20 14.12
C ASP A 41 10.73 10.13 13.02
N ASN A 42 10.01 11.20 13.41
CA ASN A 42 9.34 12.12 12.50
C ASN A 42 8.53 11.40 11.41
N ALA A 43 7.78 10.37 11.79
CA ALA A 43 6.99 9.58 10.85
C ALA A 43 5.67 9.12 11.44
N VAL A 44 4.65 9.07 10.60
CA VAL A 44 3.32 8.51 10.90
C VAL A 44 2.88 7.59 9.77
N THR A 45 2.03 6.62 10.08
CA THR A 45 1.34 5.85 9.04
C THR A 45 0.15 6.66 8.56
N TRP A 46 -0.18 6.61 7.27
CA TRP A 46 -1.39 7.28 6.76
C TRP A 46 -2.63 6.80 7.54
N GLY A 47 -3.65 7.64 7.62
CA GLY A 47 -4.79 7.45 8.52
C GLY A 47 -4.57 8.01 9.93
N THR A 48 -3.33 8.37 10.29
CA THR A 48 -3.04 9.06 11.56
C THR A 48 -3.45 10.52 11.46
N THR A 49 -4.14 11.03 12.48
CA THR A 49 -4.33 12.47 12.65
C THR A 49 -3.12 13.04 13.39
N VAL A 50 -2.38 13.89 12.71
CA VAL A 50 -1.27 14.66 13.29
C VAL A 50 -1.85 15.90 13.97
N LYS A 51 -1.41 16.15 15.18
CA LYS A 51 -1.73 17.34 15.99
C LYS A 51 -0.45 18.14 16.18
N ALA A 52 -0.51 19.43 15.91
CA ALA A 52 0.56 20.37 16.22
C ALA A 52 0.11 21.37 17.27
N LYS A 53 0.92 21.57 18.30
CA LYS A 53 0.79 22.63 19.27
C LYS A 53 1.90 23.62 19.08
N PHE A 54 1.59 24.90 18.97
CA PHE A 54 2.58 25.96 18.80
C PHE A 54 2.03 27.33 19.24
N LYS A 55 2.93 28.27 19.43
CA LYS A 55 2.63 29.72 19.53
C LYS A 55 3.65 30.51 18.74
N VAL A 56 3.27 31.71 18.35
CA VAL A 56 4.20 32.69 17.73
C VAL A 56 4.73 33.59 18.81
N THR A 57 6.05 33.76 18.84
CA THR A 57 6.73 34.66 19.78
C THR A 57 7.56 35.68 19.01
N ALA A 58 7.37 36.97 19.30
CA ALA A 58 8.26 38.01 18.77
C ALA A 58 9.64 37.90 19.42
N LYS A 59 10.71 37.88 18.63
CA LYS A 59 12.08 37.69 19.16
C LYS A 59 12.61 38.90 19.95
N ASP A 60 12.07 40.08 19.73
CA ASP A 60 12.44 41.31 20.43
C ASP A 60 11.57 41.56 21.67
N ASN A 61 10.66 40.63 22.02
CA ASN A 61 9.68 40.75 23.08
C ASN A 61 8.74 42.00 22.99
N LYS A 62 8.65 42.61 21.79
CA LYS A 62 7.72 43.70 21.56
C LYS A 62 6.32 43.18 21.23
N ALA A 63 5.35 44.06 21.37
CA ALA A 63 4.01 43.78 20.91
C ALA A 63 3.99 43.61 19.39
N ILE A 64 3.21 42.65 18.90
CA ILE A 64 3.01 42.45 17.46
C ILE A 64 2.09 43.56 16.95
N ASP A 65 2.49 44.21 15.88
CA ASP A 65 1.68 45.27 15.26
C ASP A 65 0.35 44.73 14.75
N SER A 66 -0.71 45.49 14.93
CA SER A 66 -2.08 45.06 14.59
C SER A 66 -2.32 44.84 13.08
N ASN A 67 -1.47 45.40 12.23
CA ASN A 67 -1.45 45.18 10.78
C ASN A 67 -0.82 43.84 10.36
N ILE A 68 -0.09 43.17 11.27
CA ILE A 68 0.50 41.86 11.02
C ILE A 68 -0.54 40.80 11.34
N LYS A 69 -0.87 40.01 10.31
CA LYS A 69 -1.82 38.89 10.40
C LYS A 69 -1.08 37.58 10.26
N PHE A 70 -1.37 36.62 11.11
CA PHE A 70 -0.75 35.30 11.07
C PHE A 70 -1.70 34.26 10.50
N HIS A 71 -1.11 33.31 9.77
CA HIS A 71 -1.80 32.23 9.12
C HIS A 71 -1.03 30.94 9.32
N TYR A 72 -1.70 29.81 9.24
CA TYR A 72 -1.04 28.52 9.09
C TYR A 72 -1.67 27.71 7.97
N ALA A 73 -0.88 26.80 7.41
CA ALA A 73 -1.33 25.76 6.48
C ALA A 73 -0.51 24.50 6.68
N TRP A 74 -1.12 23.35 6.46
CA TRP A 74 -0.36 22.14 6.28
C TRP A 74 0.11 22.04 4.83
N LYS A 75 1.31 21.50 4.62
CA LYS A 75 1.86 21.25 3.29
C LYS A 75 2.20 19.78 3.12
N VAL A 76 1.86 19.21 1.96
CA VAL A 76 2.26 17.85 1.56
C VAL A 76 3.22 17.97 0.38
N ASN A 77 4.47 17.54 0.55
CA ASN A 77 5.55 17.76 -0.43
C ASN A 77 5.62 19.20 -0.94
N GLY A 78 5.44 20.17 -0.05
CA GLY A 78 5.48 21.59 -0.38
C GLY A 78 4.18 22.22 -0.91
N THR A 79 3.20 21.41 -1.32
CA THR A 79 1.86 21.91 -1.70
C THR A 79 1.03 22.18 -0.46
N ALA A 80 0.57 23.42 -0.31
CA ALA A 80 -0.21 23.83 0.85
C ALA A 80 -1.70 23.47 0.70
N ASP A 81 -2.29 23.05 1.82
CA ASP A 81 -3.74 23.08 2.02
C ASP A 81 -4.22 24.54 2.12
N SER A 82 -5.52 24.78 2.21
CA SER A 82 -6.07 26.12 2.46
C SER A 82 -5.51 26.70 3.76
N ALA A 83 -5.11 27.95 3.70
CA ALA A 83 -4.63 28.66 4.88
C ALA A 83 -5.75 28.97 5.85
N THR A 84 -5.42 28.98 7.14
CA THR A 84 -6.30 29.36 8.24
C THR A 84 -5.68 30.51 9.02
N ASP A 85 -6.50 31.50 9.39
CA ASP A 85 -6.06 32.65 10.16
C ASP A 85 -5.81 32.28 11.63
N ILE A 86 -4.81 32.91 12.23
CA ILE A 86 -4.49 32.80 13.65
C ILE A 86 -4.83 34.14 14.31
N GLU A 87 -5.95 34.20 15.01
CA GLU A 87 -6.42 35.44 15.60
C GLU A 87 -5.62 35.87 16.83
N THR A 88 -5.13 34.92 17.61
CA THR A 88 -4.35 35.16 18.83
C THR A 88 -3.01 34.44 18.78
N PRO A 89 -2.05 34.94 17.97
CA PRO A 89 -0.81 34.19 17.64
C PRO A 89 0.08 33.93 18.85
N THR A 90 0.04 34.77 19.90
CA THR A 90 0.82 34.62 21.12
C THR A 90 0.27 33.54 22.08
N ASN A 91 -1.00 33.13 21.88
CA ASN A 91 -1.59 32.02 22.62
C ASN A 91 -1.19 30.70 21.99
N GLU A 92 -1.27 29.61 22.76
CA GLU A 92 -1.07 28.27 22.24
C GLU A 92 -2.16 27.92 21.22
N GLN A 93 -1.75 27.56 20.04
CA GLN A 93 -2.59 27.04 18.97
C GLN A 93 -2.54 25.50 19.01
N THR A 94 -3.67 24.86 18.76
CA THR A 94 -3.74 23.41 18.54
C THR A 94 -4.42 23.17 17.21
N VAL A 95 -3.68 22.64 16.26
CA VAL A 95 -4.16 22.38 14.90
C VAL A 95 -3.97 20.92 14.54
N THR A 96 -4.90 20.38 13.77
CA THR A 96 -4.89 18.94 13.41
C THR A 96 -5.00 18.76 11.92
N ARG A 97 -4.43 17.64 11.44
CA ARG A 97 -4.60 17.18 10.07
C ARG A 97 -4.57 15.66 9.99
N ALA A 98 -5.60 15.08 9.41
CA ALA A 98 -5.62 13.66 9.10
C ALA A 98 -4.81 13.40 7.80
N THR A 99 -3.95 12.40 7.84
CA THR A 99 -3.22 11.93 6.66
C THR A 99 -4.06 10.91 5.89
N VAL A 100 -3.92 10.86 4.57
CA VAL A 100 -4.69 9.98 3.69
C VAL A 100 -3.77 9.04 2.89
N ALA A 101 -4.33 7.95 2.35
CA ALA A 101 -3.57 6.91 1.63
C ALA A 101 -2.73 7.46 0.46
N ALA A 102 -3.27 8.42 -0.29
CA ALA A 102 -2.58 9.08 -1.40
C ALA A 102 -1.35 9.92 -0.97
N GLU A 103 -1.14 10.10 0.33
CA GLU A 103 0.01 10.81 0.90
C GLU A 103 1.12 9.87 1.36
N ALA A 104 0.92 8.57 1.31
CA ALA A 104 1.97 7.61 1.60
C ALA A 104 3.21 7.85 0.72
N GLY A 105 4.37 7.87 1.35
CA GLY A 105 5.65 8.23 0.71
C GLY A 105 5.90 9.73 0.59
N LYS A 106 4.99 10.59 1.07
CA LYS A 106 5.14 12.05 1.07
C LYS A 106 5.52 12.58 2.44
N THR A 107 5.89 13.85 2.47
CA THR A 107 6.28 14.57 3.68
C THR A 107 5.22 15.62 4.02
N LEU A 108 4.73 15.59 5.26
CA LEU A 108 3.84 16.58 5.84
C LEU A 108 4.65 17.61 6.63
N THR A 109 4.38 18.90 6.44
CA THR A 109 4.99 20.00 7.21
C THR A 109 3.92 20.99 7.67
N LEU A 110 4.16 21.64 8.80
CA LEU A 110 3.38 22.80 9.23
C LEU A 110 4.06 24.06 8.71
N PHE A 111 3.31 24.88 7.98
CA PHE A 111 3.74 26.18 7.48
C PHE A 111 2.99 27.28 8.23
N VAL A 112 3.73 28.16 8.89
CA VAL A 112 3.18 29.34 9.58
C VAL A 112 3.78 30.56 8.92
N TYR A 113 2.95 31.57 8.62
CA TYR A 113 3.43 32.79 7.97
C TYR A 113 2.67 34.02 8.44
N ALA A 114 3.27 35.17 8.25
CA ALA A 114 2.68 36.45 8.56
C ALA A 114 2.56 37.33 7.31
N THR A 115 1.46 38.06 7.20
CA THR A 115 1.22 39.04 6.15
C THR A 115 1.07 40.45 6.75
N ASP A 116 1.41 41.48 6.00
CA ASP A 116 1.16 42.86 6.37
C ASP A 116 -0.06 43.39 5.61
N SER A 117 -1.12 43.72 6.35
CA SER A 117 -2.35 44.29 5.78
C SER A 117 -2.17 45.67 5.19
N ASN A 118 -1.13 46.43 5.59
CA ASN A 118 -0.79 47.72 5.03
C ASN A 118 -0.02 47.61 3.71
N ASP A 119 0.50 46.42 3.37
CA ASP A 119 1.27 46.16 2.16
C ASP A 119 0.57 45.02 1.33
N ASN A 120 -0.69 45.26 0.96
CA ASN A 120 -1.49 44.35 0.13
C ASN A 120 -1.47 42.88 0.59
N ASN A 121 -1.40 42.61 1.89
CA ASN A 121 -1.24 41.29 2.47
C ASN A 121 0.01 40.54 1.97
N ARG A 122 1.09 41.26 1.67
CA ARG A 122 2.37 40.63 1.34
C ARG A 122 2.89 39.82 2.50
N THR A 123 3.40 38.63 2.24
CA THR A 123 4.09 37.81 3.24
C THR A 123 5.36 38.49 3.71
N VAL A 124 5.45 38.80 5.00
CA VAL A 124 6.59 39.49 5.62
C VAL A 124 7.45 38.53 6.47
N TRP A 125 6.94 37.36 6.80
CA TRP A 125 7.66 36.33 7.55
C TRP A 125 7.04 34.95 7.31
N SER A 126 7.87 33.91 7.40
CA SER A 126 7.38 32.53 7.35
C SER A 126 8.29 31.54 8.08
N TYR A 127 7.68 30.46 8.52
CA TYR A 127 8.32 29.31 9.15
C TYR A 127 7.76 28.02 8.54
N THR A 128 8.63 27.06 8.30
CA THR A 128 8.25 25.69 7.91
C THR A 128 8.87 24.71 8.91
N SER A 129 8.07 23.84 9.46
CA SER A 129 8.53 22.82 10.40
C SER A 129 9.43 21.77 9.74
N GLU A 130 10.11 20.98 10.54
CA GLU A 130 10.65 19.71 10.09
C GLU A 130 9.54 18.84 9.48
N GLY A 131 9.95 17.98 8.55
CA GLY A 131 9.02 17.12 7.84
C GLY A 131 8.64 15.88 8.64
N ILE A 132 7.35 15.54 8.61
CA ILE A 132 6.83 14.29 9.13
C ILE A 132 6.57 13.37 7.93
N ALA A 133 7.28 12.25 7.85
CA ALA A 133 7.10 11.29 6.77
C ALA A 133 5.77 10.53 6.94
N VAL A 134 4.95 10.48 5.91
CA VAL A 134 3.73 9.68 5.87
C VAL A 134 4.07 8.31 5.28
N LYS A 135 4.03 7.27 6.09
CA LYS A 135 4.38 5.90 5.69
C LYS A 135 3.17 5.14 5.15
N ALA A 136 3.43 4.26 4.20
CA ALA A 136 2.47 3.25 3.77
C ALA A 136 2.26 2.20 4.88
N ILE A 137 1.11 1.53 4.87
CA ILE A 137 0.84 0.36 5.71
C ILE A 137 1.46 -0.87 5.04
N ASP A 138 2.36 -1.55 5.73
CA ASP A 138 2.89 -2.83 5.29
C ASP A 138 1.93 -3.95 5.69
N VAL A 139 1.32 -4.60 4.69
CA VAL A 139 0.34 -5.66 4.93
C VAL A 139 0.92 -6.86 5.64
N SER A 140 2.23 -7.11 5.54
CA SER A 140 2.92 -8.17 6.28
C SER A 140 2.98 -7.92 7.80
N GLN A 141 2.77 -6.67 8.22
CA GLN A 141 2.67 -6.30 9.65
C GLN A 141 1.23 -6.36 10.16
N VAL A 142 0.25 -6.30 9.25
CA VAL A 142 -1.19 -6.36 9.59
C VAL A 142 -1.68 -7.79 9.71
N TYR A 143 -1.15 -8.68 8.89
CA TYR A 143 -1.56 -10.09 8.85
C TYR A 143 -0.39 -11.01 9.22
N LEU A 144 -0.64 -11.94 10.14
CA LEU A 144 0.34 -12.94 10.59
C LEU A 144 0.57 -14.02 9.55
N SER A 145 -0.50 -14.45 8.87
CA SER A 145 -0.46 -15.56 7.92
C SER A 145 -1.62 -15.50 6.94
N ALA A 146 -1.48 -16.27 5.87
CA ALA A 146 -2.55 -16.59 4.94
C ALA A 146 -2.68 -18.10 4.80
N SER A 147 -3.87 -18.59 4.47
CA SER A 147 -4.13 -19.97 4.12
C SER A 147 -5.08 -20.04 2.92
N VAL A 148 -4.85 -20.99 2.03
CA VAL A 148 -5.79 -21.30 0.95
C VAL A 148 -6.82 -22.30 1.50
N ASP A 149 -8.08 -21.99 1.26
CA ASP A 149 -9.19 -22.79 1.79
C ASP A 149 -9.55 -23.95 0.86
N GLY A 150 -10.13 -24.99 1.46
CA GLY A 150 -10.63 -26.14 0.72
C GLY A 150 -9.55 -27.15 0.34
N THR A 151 -9.97 -28.16 -0.39
CA THR A 151 -9.11 -29.22 -0.92
C THR A 151 -8.97 -29.02 -2.43
N HIS A 152 -7.74 -29.02 -2.90
CA HIS A 152 -7.41 -28.91 -4.31
C HIS A 152 -6.88 -30.26 -4.79
N THR A 153 -7.57 -30.87 -5.76
CA THR A 153 -7.19 -32.15 -6.31
C THR A 153 -6.77 -31.97 -7.77
N TYR A 154 -5.73 -32.66 -8.18
CA TYR A 154 -5.27 -32.69 -9.57
C TYR A 154 -6.41 -33.01 -10.54
N ASN A 155 -6.58 -32.17 -11.54
CA ASN A 155 -7.59 -32.29 -12.58
C ASN A 155 -7.03 -32.05 -14.00
N GLY A 156 -5.70 -32.01 -14.15
CA GLY A 156 -5.01 -31.75 -15.40
C GLY A 156 -5.03 -30.29 -15.88
N LYS A 157 -5.57 -29.38 -15.07
CA LYS A 157 -5.66 -27.94 -15.37
C LYS A 157 -5.00 -27.13 -14.25
N PRO A 158 -4.53 -25.91 -14.55
CA PRO A 158 -4.10 -25.00 -13.49
C PRO A 158 -5.21 -24.78 -12.45
N GLN A 159 -4.83 -24.84 -11.17
CA GLN A 159 -5.75 -24.50 -10.08
C GLN A 159 -5.83 -22.99 -9.97
N GLU A 160 -7.00 -22.42 -10.21
CA GLU A 160 -7.22 -20.97 -10.10
C GLU A 160 -7.68 -20.64 -8.66
N ILE A 161 -6.83 -19.90 -7.94
CA ILE A 161 -7.11 -19.45 -6.57
C ILE A 161 -7.54 -18.00 -6.61
N ALA A 162 -8.77 -17.73 -6.17
CA ALA A 162 -9.29 -16.38 -6.04
C ALA A 162 -9.04 -15.82 -4.62
N SER A 163 -9.14 -14.50 -4.44
CA SER A 163 -9.00 -13.88 -3.13
C SER A 163 -10.11 -14.29 -2.14
N SER A 164 -11.26 -14.76 -2.63
CA SER A 164 -12.32 -15.38 -1.81
C SER A 164 -11.94 -16.72 -1.19
N ASP A 165 -10.97 -17.41 -1.80
CA ASP A 165 -10.52 -18.73 -1.40
C ASP A 165 -9.34 -18.64 -0.40
N ILE A 166 -8.99 -17.44 0.01
CA ILE A 166 -7.86 -17.20 0.91
C ILE A 166 -8.35 -16.55 2.19
N THR A 167 -7.97 -17.17 3.31
CA THR A 167 -8.22 -16.67 4.67
C THR A 167 -6.94 -16.05 5.22
N LEU A 168 -7.05 -14.80 5.69
CA LEU A 168 -5.99 -14.04 6.35
C LEU A 168 -6.18 -14.07 7.85
N THR A 169 -5.10 -14.25 8.61
CA THR A 169 -5.08 -14.17 10.07
C THR A 169 -4.53 -12.81 10.48
N LEU A 170 -5.29 -12.03 11.26
CA LEU A 170 -4.90 -10.69 11.69
C LEU A 170 -3.80 -10.72 12.77
N ASN A 171 -2.93 -9.74 12.73
CA ASN A 171 -1.97 -9.43 13.79
C ASN A 171 -2.61 -8.44 14.79
N ASP A 172 -3.59 -8.91 15.56
CA ASP A 172 -4.41 -8.10 16.45
C ASP A 172 -3.94 -8.13 17.92
N GLY A 173 -2.80 -8.78 18.18
CA GLY A 173 -2.21 -8.88 19.54
C GLY A 173 -2.99 -9.75 20.52
N LYS A 174 -4.04 -10.47 20.08
CA LYS A 174 -4.83 -11.37 20.91
C LYS A 174 -4.25 -12.78 20.94
N GLN A 175 -4.63 -13.58 21.92
CA GLN A 175 -4.26 -15.00 21.97
C GLN A 175 -4.95 -15.84 20.87
N THR A 176 -6.18 -15.47 20.53
CA THR A 176 -6.92 -16.05 19.40
C THR A 176 -7.13 -14.94 18.38
N HIS A 177 -6.43 -15.04 17.27
CA HIS A 177 -6.47 -14.05 16.22
C HIS A 177 -7.76 -14.13 15.41
N GLU A 178 -8.28 -12.97 15.03
CA GLU A 178 -9.40 -12.89 14.09
C GLU A 178 -8.94 -13.25 12.69
N THR A 179 -9.85 -13.82 11.91
CA THR A 179 -9.61 -14.15 10.51
C THR A 179 -10.57 -13.41 9.59
N VAL A 180 -10.14 -13.13 8.38
CA VAL A 180 -10.93 -12.45 7.35
C VAL A 180 -10.58 -13.00 5.97
N LYS A 181 -11.55 -13.04 5.06
CA LYS A 181 -11.29 -13.41 3.67
C LYS A 181 -10.48 -12.29 2.97
N ALA A 182 -9.57 -12.66 2.09
CA ALA A 182 -8.72 -11.67 1.41
C ALA A 182 -9.52 -10.70 0.54
N ASN A 183 -10.67 -11.12 -0.03
CA ASN A 183 -11.56 -10.24 -0.78
C ASN A 183 -12.42 -9.31 0.09
N ALA A 184 -12.49 -9.57 1.40
CA ALA A 184 -13.25 -8.78 2.39
C ALA A 184 -12.32 -8.09 3.39
N ALA A 185 -11.00 -8.14 3.18
CA ALA A 185 -10.02 -7.52 4.06
C ALA A 185 -10.24 -6.01 4.16
N THR A 186 -10.31 -5.51 5.38
CA THR A 186 -10.55 -4.08 5.66
C THR A 186 -9.34 -3.21 5.35
N VAL A 187 -8.16 -3.82 5.36
CA VAL A 187 -6.89 -3.17 5.06
C VAL A 187 -6.40 -3.68 3.70
N GLY A 188 -6.21 -2.79 2.74
CA GLY A 188 -5.77 -3.15 1.39
C GLY A 188 -6.79 -4.03 0.66
N ALA A 189 -8.06 -3.71 0.77
CA ALA A 189 -9.21 -4.53 0.38
C ALA A 189 -9.14 -5.18 -1.02
N ASN A 190 -8.25 -4.72 -1.87
CA ASN A 190 -8.06 -5.28 -3.21
C ASN A 190 -6.67 -5.91 -3.31
N PHE A 191 -6.58 -7.18 -2.98
CA PHE A 191 -5.38 -7.97 -3.23
C PHE A 191 -5.42 -8.55 -4.66
N LYS A 192 -4.32 -8.36 -5.37
CA LYS A 192 -4.00 -9.18 -6.53
C LYS A 192 -3.45 -10.51 -6.05
N VAL A 193 -4.07 -11.61 -6.49
CA VAL A 193 -3.53 -12.97 -6.27
C VAL A 193 -2.54 -13.27 -7.37
N VAL A 194 -1.32 -13.63 -6.99
CA VAL A 194 -0.26 -14.06 -7.89
C VAL A 194 0.10 -15.50 -7.54
N GLN A 195 -0.11 -16.40 -8.49
CA GLN A 195 0.26 -17.80 -8.34
C GLN A 195 1.65 -18.03 -8.92
N SER A 196 2.44 -18.89 -8.26
CA SER A 196 3.78 -19.24 -8.68
C SER A 196 4.10 -20.70 -8.34
N GLY A 197 5.12 -21.24 -8.96
CA GLY A 197 5.43 -22.66 -8.88
C GLY A 197 4.49 -23.51 -9.72
N ASP A 198 4.49 -24.81 -9.46
CA ASP A 198 3.59 -25.74 -10.15
C ASP A 198 2.21 -25.69 -9.48
N HIS A 199 1.24 -25.15 -10.17
CA HIS A 199 -0.17 -25.08 -9.74
C HIS A 199 -1.08 -25.93 -10.65
N THR A 200 -0.51 -26.83 -11.42
CA THR A 200 -1.23 -27.76 -12.29
C THR A 200 -1.12 -29.19 -11.78
N ASN A 201 0.11 -29.63 -11.46
CA ASN A 201 0.36 -31.01 -11.04
C ASN A 201 0.20 -31.18 -9.53
N ALA A 202 0.06 -32.42 -9.10
CA ALA A 202 0.03 -32.76 -7.67
C ALA A 202 1.33 -32.29 -6.99
N THR A 203 1.23 -31.43 -6.01
CA THR A 203 2.36 -30.84 -5.29
C THR A 203 1.94 -30.35 -3.90
N LYS A 204 2.88 -30.34 -2.97
CA LYS A 204 2.71 -29.73 -1.65
C LYS A 204 3.19 -28.28 -1.56
N LYS A 205 3.61 -27.69 -2.67
CA LYS A 205 4.34 -26.41 -2.71
C LYS A 205 3.81 -25.46 -3.79
N ALA A 206 2.56 -25.61 -4.20
CA ALA A 206 1.92 -24.54 -4.98
C ALA A 206 1.86 -23.28 -4.12
N THR A 207 2.22 -22.13 -4.68
CA THR A 207 2.36 -20.89 -3.91
C THR A 207 1.39 -19.83 -4.41
N VAL A 208 0.74 -19.14 -3.50
CA VAL A 208 0.00 -17.91 -3.76
C VAL A 208 0.63 -16.75 -3.00
N THR A 209 0.66 -15.58 -3.65
CA THR A 209 1.12 -14.33 -3.06
C THR A 209 0.02 -13.29 -3.24
N LEU A 210 -0.36 -12.65 -2.15
CA LEU A 210 -1.29 -11.53 -2.10
C LEU A 210 -0.50 -10.22 -2.15
N VAL A 211 -0.75 -9.41 -3.16
CA VAL A 211 -0.14 -8.09 -3.34
C VAL A 211 -1.25 -7.04 -3.25
N PRO A 212 -1.16 -6.06 -2.33
CA PRO A 212 -2.18 -5.00 -2.23
C PRO A 212 -2.16 -4.13 -3.49
N GLN A 213 -3.36 -3.77 -3.97
CA GLN A 213 -3.54 -2.93 -5.16
C GLN A 213 -3.97 -1.50 -4.82
N ALA A 214 -4.38 -1.26 -3.57
CA ALA A 214 -4.81 0.06 -3.12
C ALA A 214 -3.61 0.96 -2.80
N ASP A 215 -3.75 2.25 -3.06
CA ASP A 215 -2.77 3.25 -2.65
C ASP A 215 -2.58 3.24 -1.14
N GLY A 216 -1.38 3.59 -0.69
CA GLY A 216 -1.05 3.66 0.72
C GLY A 216 -0.68 2.33 1.37
N TYR A 217 -0.64 1.23 0.61
CA TYR A 217 -0.23 -0.07 1.11
C TYR A 217 1.03 -0.57 0.43
N THR A 218 1.81 -1.37 1.16
CA THR A 218 3.05 -2.02 0.70
C THR A 218 3.15 -3.43 1.24
N GLY A 219 4.22 -4.14 0.86
CA GLY A 219 4.48 -5.50 1.28
C GLY A 219 3.65 -6.52 0.52
N GLN A 220 3.76 -7.77 0.95
CA GLN A 220 3.02 -8.91 0.38
C GLN A 220 2.90 -10.02 1.41
N ILE A 221 1.94 -10.90 1.21
CA ILE A 221 1.73 -12.08 2.05
C ILE A 221 1.72 -13.30 1.14
N SER A 222 2.56 -14.29 1.45
CA SER A 222 2.65 -15.52 0.67
C SER A 222 2.29 -16.72 1.52
N THR A 223 1.65 -17.70 0.90
CA THR A 223 1.40 -19.00 1.51
C THR A 223 1.52 -20.10 0.47
N THR A 224 1.66 -21.35 0.93
CA THR A 224 1.65 -22.51 0.08
C THR A 224 0.38 -23.33 0.31
N TYR A 225 -0.04 -24.04 -0.72
CA TYR A 225 -1.14 -24.99 -0.65
C TYR A 225 -0.77 -26.31 -1.34
N GLU A 226 -1.49 -27.36 -1.01
CA GLU A 226 -1.31 -28.69 -1.59
C GLU A 226 -2.32 -28.90 -2.72
N ILE A 227 -1.85 -29.44 -3.83
CA ILE A 227 -2.66 -30.06 -4.88
C ILE A 227 -2.49 -31.56 -4.68
N GLU A 228 -3.51 -32.20 -4.16
CA GLU A 228 -3.52 -33.63 -3.91
C GLU A 228 -3.53 -34.42 -5.21
N PRO A 229 -2.84 -35.55 -5.30
CA PRO A 229 -2.98 -36.43 -6.44
C PRO A 229 -4.41 -36.95 -6.53
N LYS A 230 -4.94 -37.09 -7.73
CA LYS A 230 -6.21 -37.75 -7.95
C LYS A 230 -6.09 -39.21 -7.55
N THR A 231 -6.82 -39.60 -6.53
CA THR A 231 -6.82 -40.99 -6.08
C THR A 231 -7.64 -41.84 -7.04
N LEU A 232 -7.01 -42.84 -7.60
CA LEU A 232 -7.68 -43.87 -8.35
C LEU A 232 -8.05 -44.96 -7.31
N ASP A 233 -9.25 -44.88 -6.74
CA ASP A 233 -9.71 -45.87 -5.78
C ASP A 233 -9.99 -47.17 -6.47
N GLY A 234 -9.05 -48.11 -6.32
CA GLY A 234 -9.15 -49.47 -6.88
C GLY A 234 -10.19 -50.36 -6.20
N THR A 235 -10.92 -49.85 -5.21
CA THR A 235 -11.97 -50.63 -4.51
C THR A 235 -13.26 -50.74 -5.32
N ASN A 236 -13.38 -49.94 -6.40
CA ASN A 236 -14.56 -49.93 -7.26
C ASN A 236 -14.16 -49.99 -8.72
N ASP A 237 -14.10 -51.18 -9.33
CA ASP A 237 -13.77 -51.40 -10.74
C ASP A 237 -14.58 -50.54 -11.72
N LYS A 238 -15.76 -50.11 -11.31
CA LYS A 238 -16.63 -49.26 -12.09
C LYS A 238 -16.10 -47.82 -12.17
N LEU A 239 -15.48 -47.31 -11.08
CA LEU A 239 -14.88 -45.97 -11.07
C LEU A 239 -13.66 -45.86 -11.98
N ILE A 240 -12.83 -46.89 -12.05
CA ILE A 240 -11.65 -46.91 -12.95
C ILE A 240 -12.14 -46.86 -14.40
N SER A 241 -13.14 -47.67 -14.79
CA SER A 241 -13.65 -47.70 -16.17
C SER A 241 -14.42 -46.42 -16.57
N GLU A 242 -15.01 -45.70 -15.59
CA GLU A 242 -15.70 -44.44 -15.85
C GLU A 242 -14.73 -43.28 -16.05
N HIS A 243 -13.60 -43.24 -15.33
CA HIS A 243 -12.65 -42.14 -15.31
C HIS A 243 -11.39 -42.38 -16.14
N MET A 244 -11.10 -43.63 -16.50
CA MET A 244 -9.89 -43.99 -17.23
C MET A 244 -10.19 -44.80 -18.48
N GLU A 245 -9.35 -44.59 -19.47
CA GLU A 245 -9.31 -45.43 -20.68
C GLU A 245 -7.97 -46.15 -20.73
N ALA A 246 -8.00 -47.45 -20.81
CA ALA A 246 -6.80 -48.28 -20.96
C ALA A 246 -6.77 -48.79 -22.40
N THR A 247 -5.70 -48.52 -23.09
CA THR A 247 -5.52 -48.98 -24.47
C THR A 247 -4.22 -49.80 -24.55
N LEU A 248 -4.29 -50.97 -25.16
CA LEU A 248 -3.11 -51.71 -25.52
C LEU A 248 -2.38 -51.02 -26.67
N LEU A 249 -1.07 -50.74 -26.51
CA LEU A 249 -0.25 -50.14 -27.54
C LEU A 249 0.03 -51.09 -28.68
N THR A 250 -0.09 -52.40 -28.42
CA THR A 250 0.08 -53.47 -29.43
C THR A 250 -1.25 -54.19 -29.58
N SER A 251 -1.86 -54.06 -30.73
CA SER A 251 -3.17 -54.65 -31.05
C SER A 251 -3.10 -56.16 -31.40
N ALA A 252 -1.93 -56.73 -31.59
CA ALA A 252 -1.75 -58.15 -31.93
C ALA A 252 -0.44 -58.69 -31.31
N PHE A 253 -0.55 -59.84 -30.72
CA PHE A 253 0.60 -60.61 -30.20
C PHE A 253 0.78 -61.89 -31.03
N THR A 254 2.00 -62.16 -31.43
CA THR A 254 2.32 -63.40 -32.12
C THR A 254 2.32 -64.55 -31.12
N TYR A 255 1.53 -65.59 -31.37
CA TYR A 255 1.52 -66.80 -30.55
C TYR A 255 2.87 -67.53 -30.64
N THR A 256 3.53 -67.70 -29.51
CA THR A 256 4.85 -68.30 -29.41
C THR A 256 4.83 -69.67 -28.74
N GLY A 257 3.65 -70.25 -28.45
CA GLY A 257 3.50 -71.46 -27.70
C GLY A 257 3.67 -71.27 -26.16
N LYS A 258 3.84 -70.02 -25.72
CA LYS A 258 3.99 -69.67 -24.30
C LYS A 258 2.98 -68.62 -23.90
N VAL A 259 2.74 -68.52 -22.59
CA VAL A 259 1.85 -67.48 -22.02
C VAL A 259 2.38 -66.10 -22.41
N ILE A 260 1.56 -65.30 -23.08
CA ILE A 260 1.82 -63.90 -23.35
C ILE A 260 1.39 -63.11 -22.13
N ARG A 261 2.30 -62.34 -21.55
CA ARG A 261 2.02 -61.43 -20.41
C ARG A 261 2.13 -59.98 -20.90
N VAL A 262 1.04 -59.24 -20.79
CA VAL A 262 1.03 -57.80 -21.02
C VAL A 262 1.87 -57.15 -19.94
N LYS A 263 2.79 -56.27 -20.32
CA LYS A 263 3.65 -55.53 -19.40
C LYS A 263 3.06 -54.10 -19.24
N LYS A 264 3.56 -53.38 -18.22
CA LYS A 264 3.18 -52.00 -17.97
C LYS A 264 3.37 -51.13 -19.21
N ASP A 265 4.47 -51.30 -19.93
CA ASP A 265 4.84 -50.52 -21.11
C ASP A 265 4.02 -50.88 -22.37
N ASP A 266 3.21 -51.90 -22.32
CA ASP A 266 2.28 -52.29 -23.38
C ASP A 266 0.89 -51.62 -23.24
N ILE A 267 0.67 -50.91 -22.17
CA ILE A 267 -0.65 -50.31 -21.82
C ILE A 267 -0.48 -48.79 -21.72
N LYS A 268 -1.32 -48.09 -22.47
CA LYS A 268 -1.53 -46.65 -22.28
C LYS A 268 -2.74 -46.39 -21.45
N LEU A 269 -2.60 -45.63 -20.37
CA LEU A 269 -3.69 -45.16 -19.51
C LEU A 269 -3.95 -43.70 -19.75
N ILE A 270 -5.20 -43.33 -20.04
CA ILE A 270 -5.61 -41.95 -20.28
C ILE A 270 -6.73 -41.63 -19.28
N ASP A 271 -6.55 -40.52 -18.56
CA ASP A 271 -7.64 -39.91 -17.81
C ASP A 271 -8.71 -39.39 -18.78
N LYS A 272 -9.94 -39.85 -18.71
CA LYS A 272 -11.01 -39.49 -19.64
C LYS A 272 -11.44 -38.05 -19.52
N GLU A 273 -11.30 -37.45 -18.35
CA GLU A 273 -11.72 -36.08 -18.06
C GLU A 273 -10.63 -35.10 -18.55
N THR A 274 -9.39 -35.32 -18.18
CA THR A 274 -8.28 -34.41 -18.48
C THR A 274 -7.61 -34.71 -19.82
N LYS A 275 -7.82 -35.92 -20.39
CA LYS A 275 -7.13 -36.46 -21.59
C LYS A 275 -5.61 -36.56 -21.42
N VAL A 276 -5.14 -36.57 -20.20
CA VAL A 276 -3.72 -36.71 -19.87
C VAL A 276 -3.34 -38.20 -19.85
N ASP A 277 -2.16 -38.50 -20.40
CA ASP A 277 -1.48 -39.81 -20.34
C ASP A 277 -0.86 -39.98 -18.95
N LEU A 278 -1.14 -41.09 -18.27
CA LEU A 278 -0.78 -41.34 -16.87
C LEU A 278 0.41 -42.28 -16.73
#